data_7912a5ce8f164582575da1e548e4488b
#
_entry.id   7912a5ce8f164582575da1e548e4488b
#
_cell.length_a   1.000
_cell.length_b   1.000
_cell.length_c   1.000
_cell.angle_alpha   90.00
_cell.angle_beta   90.00
_cell.angle_gamma   90.00
#
_symmetry.space_group_name_H-M   'P 1'
#
loop_
_entity.id
_entity.type
_entity.pdbx_description
1 polymer ?
#
loop_
_entity_poly.entity_id
_entity_poly.type
_entity_poly.pdbx_seq_one_letter_code
_entity_poly.pdbx_strand_id
1 'polypeptide(L)'
;MRKSILLIFVTLLAAAGSARSIDIIPRPAEITEARGEFRITAQTAIAAEGELRRPAEIFATDIEPVIGREIPVAAKGEIRLRTSPSLAAEEYTLAVTPRTVEILGGSPQAMFYALQTLRQLVATDGTVPAVVVRDKPCFAHRGGMLDSGRHFWTVDEVKRFIDILAMHKLNVFHWHLSEDQGWRIEIKRYPELTRIGSQRRETLIGHYKTSDEYDGKPHGGYYTQDEIREVVAYAAERCIDIIPEIELPGHSMAALASYPWLGCTKGPYEVRTTWYYSSDVLCAGRETTFEFLENVLTEVIGLFPSKYIHVGGDECPKVRWKACPDCQRRMRREGLADEDALQSYFVCRIEKWLHAHGRE
;
A
#
# COMPACT_ATOMS: atom_id res chain seq x y z
N MET A 1 -21.50 -78.71 -27.86
CA MET A 1 -20.24 -78.16 -27.36
C MET A 1 -20.43 -76.65 -27.20
N ARG A 2 -20.70 -76.20 -25.96
CA ARG A 2 -20.82 -74.74 -25.63
C ARG A 2 -19.51 -74.26 -25.10
N LYS A 3 -18.86 -73.30 -25.74
CA LYS A 3 -17.62 -72.63 -25.30
C LYS A 3 -18.05 -71.47 -24.35
N SER A 4 -17.73 -71.59 -23.08
CA SER A 4 -17.87 -70.50 -22.09
C SER A 4 -16.67 -69.55 -22.24
N ILE A 5 -16.93 -68.31 -22.57
CA ILE A 5 -15.95 -67.24 -22.59
C ILE A 5 -15.96 -66.61 -21.16
N LEU A 6 -14.83 -66.78 -20.46
CA LEU A 6 -14.61 -66.20 -19.13
C LEU A 6 -14.11 -64.74 -19.33
N LEU A 7 -14.96 -63.76 -19.02
CA LEU A 7 -14.60 -62.34 -19.04
C LEU A 7 -13.93 -62.00 -17.73
N ILE A 8 -12.61 -61.73 -17.75
CA ILE A 8 -11.86 -61.25 -16.60
C ILE A 8 -12.05 -59.73 -16.56
N PHE A 9 -12.87 -59.25 -15.59
CA PHE A 9 -12.94 -57.82 -15.23
C PHE A 9 -11.69 -57.48 -14.40
N VAL A 10 -10.74 -56.78 -14.99
CA VAL A 10 -9.66 -56.12 -14.24
C VAL A 10 -10.21 -54.80 -13.74
N THR A 11 -10.61 -54.74 -12.48
CA THR A 11 -10.90 -53.51 -11.74
C THR A 11 -9.59 -52.78 -11.50
N LEU A 12 -9.28 -51.74 -12.29
CA LEU A 12 -8.32 -50.75 -11.95
C LEU A 12 -8.85 -49.95 -10.74
N LEU A 13 -8.40 -50.25 -9.53
CA LEU A 13 -8.48 -49.34 -8.41
C LEU A 13 -7.57 -48.14 -8.72
N ALA A 14 -8.15 -47.08 -9.23
CA ALA A 14 -7.50 -45.77 -9.21
C ALA A 14 -7.37 -45.36 -7.72
N ALA A 15 -6.17 -45.45 -7.18
CA ALA A 15 -5.85 -44.82 -5.91
C ALA A 15 -6.04 -43.31 -6.14
N ALA A 16 -7.19 -42.79 -5.70
CA ALA A 16 -7.42 -41.35 -5.58
C ALA A 16 -6.51 -40.85 -4.45
N GLY A 17 -5.28 -40.52 -4.81
CA GLY A 17 -4.47 -39.67 -3.96
C GLY A 17 -5.28 -38.37 -3.79
N SER A 18 -5.52 -37.98 -2.54
CA SER A 18 -6.15 -36.69 -2.21
C SER A 18 -5.35 -35.60 -2.94
N ALA A 19 -5.91 -35.10 -4.03
CA ALA A 19 -5.35 -33.94 -4.71
C ALA A 19 -5.43 -32.78 -3.70
N ARG A 20 -4.28 -32.28 -3.29
CA ARG A 20 -4.20 -31.07 -2.44
C ARG A 20 -4.78 -29.93 -3.26
N SER A 21 -5.84 -29.28 -2.79
CA SER A 21 -6.38 -28.11 -3.49
C SER A 21 -5.29 -27.04 -3.60
N ILE A 22 -5.13 -26.50 -4.80
CA ILE A 22 -4.19 -25.41 -5.03
C ILE A 22 -4.93 -24.11 -4.77
N ASP A 23 -4.73 -23.56 -3.57
CA ASP A 23 -5.36 -22.32 -3.12
C ASP A 23 -4.36 -21.17 -3.22
N ILE A 24 -4.54 -20.29 -4.22
CA ILE A 24 -3.73 -19.10 -4.47
C ILE A 24 -4.64 -17.87 -4.42
N ILE A 25 -4.22 -16.84 -3.69
CA ILE A 25 -4.95 -15.57 -3.55
C ILE A 25 -4.05 -14.41 -4.01
N PRO A 26 -4.48 -13.60 -4.99
CA PRO A 26 -5.65 -13.80 -5.86
C PRO A 26 -5.50 -15.04 -6.76
N ARG A 27 -6.65 -15.65 -7.11
CA ARG A 27 -6.65 -16.82 -7.99
C ARG A 27 -6.11 -16.41 -9.38
N PRO A 28 -5.12 -17.12 -9.94
CA PRO A 28 -4.63 -16.86 -11.28
C PRO A 28 -5.72 -17.01 -12.36
N ALA A 29 -5.57 -16.28 -13.47
CA ALA A 29 -6.51 -16.34 -14.59
C ALA A 29 -6.65 -17.76 -15.15
N GLU A 30 -5.53 -18.47 -15.29
CA GLU A 30 -5.49 -19.86 -15.73
C GLU A 30 -4.55 -20.65 -14.83
N ILE A 31 -5.02 -21.80 -14.37
CA ILE A 31 -4.23 -22.77 -13.60
C ILE A 31 -4.59 -24.18 -14.03
N THR A 32 -3.58 -24.97 -14.36
CA THR A 32 -3.73 -26.38 -14.75
C THR A 32 -2.80 -27.23 -13.89
N GLU A 33 -3.36 -28.15 -13.13
CA GLU A 33 -2.61 -29.10 -12.32
C GLU A 33 -1.92 -30.14 -13.20
N ALA A 34 -0.70 -30.54 -12.83
CA ALA A 34 0.06 -31.59 -13.47
C ALA A 34 0.46 -32.67 -12.46
N ARG A 35 0.98 -33.81 -12.94
CA ARG A 35 1.40 -34.88 -12.03
C ARG A 35 2.80 -34.67 -11.51
N GLY A 36 3.00 -34.95 -10.21
CA GLY A 36 4.28 -34.87 -9.51
C GLY A 36 4.46 -33.56 -8.77
N GLU A 37 5.63 -33.38 -8.23
CA GLU A 37 6.03 -32.21 -7.43
C GLU A 37 7.52 -31.88 -7.67
N PHE A 38 7.87 -30.61 -7.60
CA PHE A 38 9.23 -30.12 -7.46
C PHE A 38 9.62 -30.10 -5.99
N ARG A 39 10.87 -30.43 -5.67
CA ARG A 39 11.38 -30.35 -4.30
C ARG A 39 12.54 -29.41 -4.23
N ILE A 40 12.42 -28.37 -3.40
CA ILE A 40 13.53 -27.48 -3.07
C ILE A 40 14.49 -28.21 -2.14
N THR A 41 15.73 -28.34 -2.57
CA THR A 41 16.81 -29.04 -1.84
C THR A 41 17.99 -28.10 -1.58
N ALA A 42 19.03 -28.58 -0.90
CA ALA A 42 20.27 -27.81 -0.71
C ALA A 42 21.04 -27.52 -2.02
N GLN A 43 20.72 -28.22 -3.11
CA GLN A 43 21.32 -27.99 -4.44
C GLN A 43 20.51 -27.05 -5.30
N THR A 44 19.28 -26.73 -4.89
CA THR A 44 18.38 -25.83 -5.64
C THR A 44 18.92 -24.40 -5.62
N ALA A 45 18.99 -23.79 -6.80
CA ALA A 45 19.36 -22.38 -6.96
C ALA A 45 18.33 -21.67 -7.88
N ILE A 46 18.26 -20.35 -7.73
CA ILE A 46 17.44 -19.49 -8.60
C ILE A 46 18.36 -18.91 -9.68
N ALA A 47 18.11 -19.26 -10.94
CA ALA A 47 18.81 -18.70 -12.08
C ALA A 47 18.19 -17.34 -12.45
N ALA A 48 18.87 -16.25 -12.08
CA ALA A 48 18.44 -14.89 -12.37
C ALA A 48 19.65 -13.96 -12.57
N GLU A 49 19.59 -13.13 -13.60
CA GLU A 49 20.62 -12.15 -13.95
C GLU A 49 19.98 -10.77 -14.23
N GLY A 50 20.81 -9.71 -14.20
CA GLY A 50 20.38 -8.36 -14.50
C GLY A 50 19.23 -7.91 -13.59
N GLU A 51 18.21 -7.33 -14.18
CA GLU A 51 17.05 -6.78 -13.46
C GLU A 51 16.20 -7.85 -12.75
N LEU A 52 16.34 -9.13 -13.11
CA LEU A 52 15.60 -10.22 -12.47
C LEU A 52 16.25 -10.69 -11.17
N ARG A 53 17.48 -10.26 -10.89
CA ARG A 53 18.23 -10.67 -9.69
C ARG A 53 17.53 -10.18 -8.42
N ARG A 54 17.11 -8.91 -8.37
CA ARG A 54 16.49 -8.35 -7.17
C ARG A 54 15.15 -9.02 -6.80
N PRO A 55 14.18 -9.21 -7.70
CA PRO A 55 13.00 -10.02 -7.42
C PRO A 55 13.31 -11.44 -6.91
N ALA A 56 14.34 -12.09 -7.48
CA ALA A 56 14.77 -13.43 -7.03
C ALA A 56 15.32 -13.41 -5.60
N GLU A 57 16.13 -12.41 -5.24
CA GLU A 57 16.70 -12.25 -3.89
C GLU A 57 15.59 -11.99 -2.85
N ILE A 58 14.60 -11.17 -3.18
CA ILE A 58 13.44 -10.93 -2.31
C ILE A 58 12.67 -12.24 -2.08
N PHE A 59 12.39 -13.00 -3.15
CA PHE A 59 11.73 -14.29 -3.03
C PHE A 59 12.55 -15.28 -2.19
N ALA A 60 13.87 -15.37 -2.39
CA ALA A 60 14.74 -16.23 -1.60
C ALA A 60 14.67 -15.90 -0.11
N THR A 61 14.72 -14.60 0.23
CA THR A 61 14.58 -14.12 1.61
C THR A 61 13.20 -14.43 2.19
N ASP A 62 12.14 -14.22 1.42
CA ASP A 62 10.75 -14.43 1.84
C ASP A 62 10.41 -15.91 2.08
N ILE A 63 11.08 -16.83 1.35
CA ILE A 63 10.79 -18.26 1.45
C ILE A 63 11.69 -18.98 2.46
N GLU A 64 12.84 -18.42 2.80
CA GLU A 64 13.79 -19.01 3.75
C GLU A 64 13.16 -19.42 5.09
N PRO A 65 12.36 -18.57 5.78
CA PRO A 65 11.71 -18.95 7.04
C PRO A 65 10.61 -20.01 6.86
N VAL A 66 10.08 -20.19 5.64
CA VAL A 66 9.07 -21.20 5.34
C VAL A 66 9.69 -22.60 5.23
N ILE A 67 10.82 -22.70 4.55
CA ILE A 67 11.49 -24.00 4.26
C ILE A 67 12.71 -24.28 5.14
N GLY A 68 13.11 -23.33 5.99
CA GLY A 68 14.22 -23.43 6.92
C GLY A 68 15.60 -23.52 6.27
N ARG A 69 15.76 -22.94 5.05
CA ARG A 69 17.05 -22.91 4.33
C ARG A 69 17.13 -21.78 3.33
N GLU A 70 18.32 -21.28 3.09
CA GLU A 70 18.63 -20.33 2.04
C GLU A 70 18.57 -20.98 0.65
N ILE A 71 18.12 -20.23 -0.36
CA ILE A 71 18.17 -20.59 -1.77
C ILE A 71 19.06 -19.57 -2.48
N PRO A 72 20.23 -19.95 -2.98
CA PRO A 72 21.14 -19.01 -3.63
C PRO A 72 20.60 -18.51 -4.98
N VAL A 73 20.84 -17.24 -5.29
CA VAL A 73 20.61 -16.64 -6.60
C VAL A 73 21.91 -16.67 -7.40
N ALA A 74 21.90 -17.35 -8.54
CA ALA A 74 23.08 -17.65 -9.37
C ALA A 74 22.79 -17.50 -10.86
N ALA A 75 23.80 -17.69 -11.72
CA ALA A 75 23.63 -17.71 -13.18
C ALA A 75 22.93 -18.99 -13.68
N LYS A 76 22.94 -20.07 -12.90
CA LYS A 76 22.30 -21.35 -13.24
C LYS A 76 21.55 -21.89 -12.03
N GLY A 77 20.45 -22.60 -12.27
CA GLY A 77 19.61 -23.17 -11.22
C GLY A 77 18.41 -23.91 -11.79
N GLU A 78 17.69 -24.58 -10.94
CA GLU A 78 16.47 -25.33 -11.27
C GLU A 78 15.24 -24.42 -11.34
N ILE A 79 15.24 -23.29 -10.59
CA ILE A 79 14.23 -22.23 -10.69
C ILE A 79 14.78 -21.19 -11.66
N ARG A 80 14.16 -21.04 -12.82
CA ARG A 80 14.69 -20.25 -13.95
C ARG A 80 13.79 -19.09 -14.27
N LEU A 81 14.34 -17.88 -14.21
CA LEU A 81 13.64 -16.64 -14.49
C LEU A 81 14.09 -16.09 -15.85
N ARG A 82 13.13 -15.76 -16.73
CA ARG A 82 13.42 -15.16 -18.02
C ARG A 82 12.35 -14.14 -18.42
N THR A 83 12.75 -13.03 -19.01
CA THR A 83 11.81 -12.11 -19.65
C THR A 83 11.37 -12.63 -21.02
N SER A 84 10.13 -12.32 -21.40
CA SER A 84 9.58 -12.64 -22.71
C SER A 84 8.87 -11.43 -23.30
N PRO A 85 9.34 -10.89 -24.44
CA PRO A 85 8.72 -9.74 -25.09
C PRO A 85 7.34 -10.04 -25.70
N SER A 86 6.94 -11.31 -25.73
CA SER A 86 5.61 -11.72 -26.21
C SER A 86 4.51 -11.59 -25.16
N LEU A 87 4.88 -11.36 -23.89
CA LEU A 87 3.96 -11.17 -22.77
C LEU A 87 3.74 -9.68 -22.49
N ALA A 88 2.55 -9.33 -22.01
CA ALA A 88 2.29 -7.96 -21.55
C ALA A 88 3.12 -7.63 -20.30
N ALA A 89 3.26 -6.34 -19.95
CA ALA A 89 4.16 -5.88 -18.90
C ALA A 89 3.91 -6.55 -17.53
N GLU A 90 2.66 -6.82 -17.17
CA GLU A 90 2.30 -7.49 -15.90
C GLU A 90 1.88 -8.97 -16.10
N GLU A 91 2.05 -9.53 -17.32
CA GLU A 91 1.70 -10.92 -17.64
C GLU A 91 2.86 -11.86 -17.37
N TYR A 92 2.57 -13.05 -16.83
CA TYR A 92 3.56 -14.09 -16.60
C TYR A 92 3.01 -15.50 -16.85
N THR A 93 3.93 -16.43 -17.05
CA THR A 93 3.67 -17.88 -16.99
C THR A 93 4.61 -18.50 -15.96
N LEU A 94 4.09 -19.50 -15.24
CA LEU A 94 4.84 -20.30 -14.27
C LEU A 94 4.57 -21.78 -14.58
N ALA A 95 5.61 -22.55 -14.86
CA ALA A 95 5.52 -23.98 -15.07
C ALA A 95 6.38 -24.73 -14.06
N VAL A 96 5.76 -25.53 -13.22
CA VAL A 96 6.41 -26.38 -12.24
C VAL A 96 6.37 -27.81 -12.74
N THR A 97 7.55 -28.43 -12.89
CA THR A 97 7.74 -29.83 -13.21
C THR A 97 8.52 -30.53 -12.10
N PRO A 98 8.60 -31.86 -12.02
CA PRO A 98 9.42 -32.51 -11.00
C PRO A 98 10.93 -32.17 -11.02
N ARG A 99 11.42 -31.54 -12.10
CA ARG A 99 12.86 -31.22 -12.25
C ARG A 99 13.16 -29.74 -12.24
N THR A 100 12.24 -28.88 -12.67
CA THR A 100 12.49 -27.46 -12.87
C THR A 100 11.25 -26.64 -12.59
N VAL A 101 11.47 -25.37 -12.20
CA VAL A 101 10.47 -24.31 -12.19
C VAL A 101 10.89 -23.29 -13.25
N GLU A 102 10.08 -23.11 -14.29
CA GLU A 102 10.31 -22.14 -15.36
C GLU A 102 9.32 -20.97 -15.20
N ILE A 103 9.85 -19.75 -15.15
CA ILE A 103 9.03 -18.53 -15.07
C ILE A 103 9.38 -17.60 -16.22
N LEU A 104 8.35 -17.21 -17.00
CA LEU A 104 8.47 -16.19 -18.02
C LEU A 104 7.61 -14.99 -17.62
N GLY A 105 8.17 -13.79 -17.57
CA GLY A 105 7.46 -12.54 -17.28
C GLY A 105 7.64 -11.51 -18.39
N GLY A 106 6.63 -10.68 -18.63
CA GLY A 106 6.73 -9.57 -19.60
C GLY A 106 7.65 -8.44 -19.11
N SER A 107 7.91 -8.36 -17.81
CA SER A 107 8.77 -7.37 -17.16
C SER A 107 9.31 -7.89 -15.82
N PRO A 108 10.23 -7.18 -15.15
CA PRO A 108 10.63 -7.47 -13.76
C PRO A 108 9.44 -7.46 -12.78
N GLN A 109 8.43 -6.60 -12.99
CA GLN A 109 7.21 -6.56 -12.19
C GLN A 109 6.37 -7.84 -12.36
N ALA A 110 6.18 -8.30 -13.61
CA ALA A 110 5.50 -9.58 -13.88
C ALA A 110 6.25 -10.76 -13.22
N MET A 111 7.58 -10.71 -13.24
CA MET A 111 8.42 -11.70 -12.57
C MET A 111 8.22 -11.70 -11.06
N PHE A 112 8.16 -10.52 -10.44
CA PHE A 112 7.84 -10.39 -9.02
C PHE A 112 6.49 -11.03 -8.69
N TYR A 113 5.44 -10.78 -9.49
CA TYR A 113 4.11 -11.38 -9.30
C TYR A 113 4.10 -12.91 -9.47
N ALA A 114 4.87 -13.42 -10.43
CA ALA A 114 5.04 -14.86 -10.61
C ALA A 114 5.70 -15.52 -9.39
N LEU A 115 6.70 -14.85 -8.81
CA LEU A 115 7.38 -15.31 -7.59
C LEU A 115 6.45 -15.28 -6.37
N GLN A 116 5.52 -14.30 -6.26
CA GLN A 116 4.49 -14.31 -5.22
C GLN A 116 3.51 -15.49 -5.40
N THR A 117 3.20 -15.88 -6.64
CA THR A 117 2.43 -17.09 -6.91
C THR A 117 3.21 -18.34 -6.51
N LEU A 118 4.49 -18.45 -6.89
CA LEU A 118 5.35 -19.56 -6.49
C LEU A 118 5.45 -19.67 -4.96
N ARG A 119 5.61 -18.54 -4.25
CA ARG A 119 5.66 -18.48 -2.78
C ARG A 119 4.46 -19.17 -2.13
N GLN A 120 3.25 -18.95 -2.65
CA GLN A 120 2.03 -19.57 -2.11
C GLN A 120 1.92 -21.06 -2.43
N LEU A 121 2.63 -21.56 -3.45
CA LEU A 121 2.67 -22.97 -3.80
C LEU A 121 3.68 -23.78 -2.97
N VAL A 122 4.71 -23.14 -2.42
CA VAL A 122 5.74 -23.81 -1.63
C VAL A 122 5.19 -24.26 -0.28
N ALA A 123 5.30 -25.56 0.00
CA ALA A 123 4.97 -26.11 1.30
C ALA A 123 6.16 -26.00 2.28
N THR A 124 5.90 -26.14 3.58
CA THR A 124 6.92 -26.05 4.64
C THR A 124 8.03 -27.10 4.55
N ASP A 125 7.78 -28.22 3.88
CA ASP A 125 8.78 -29.25 3.59
C ASP A 125 9.58 -28.99 2.30
N GLY A 126 9.35 -27.84 1.64
CA GLY A 126 9.99 -27.43 0.40
C GLY A 126 9.40 -28.07 -0.86
N THR A 127 8.25 -28.75 -0.78
CA THR A 127 7.57 -29.28 -1.97
C THR A 127 6.72 -28.23 -2.65
N VAL A 128 6.65 -28.30 -3.98
CA VAL A 128 5.87 -27.43 -4.85
C VAL A 128 5.08 -28.34 -5.83
N PRO A 129 3.75 -28.31 -5.86
CA PRO A 129 2.97 -29.14 -6.77
C PRO A 129 3.28 -28.80 -8.23
N ALA A 130 3.32 -29.82 -9.09
CA ALA A 130 3.48 -29.61 -10.52
C ALA A 130 2.22 -28.92 -11.09
N VAL A 131 2.41 -27.77 -11.72
CA VAL A 131 1.33 -26.90 -12.18
C VAL A 131 1.80 -26.02 -13.34
N VAL A 132 0.86 -25.63 -14.20
CA VAL A 132 1.06 -24.57 -15.18
C VAL A 132 0.08 -23.43 -14.86
N VAL A 133 0.63 -22.24 -14.67
CA VAL A 133 -0.11 -21.01 -14.40
C VAL A 133 0.14 -20.02 -15.52
N ARG A 134 -0.91 -19.33 -15.98
CA ARG A 134 -0.84 -18.12 -16.77
C ARG A 134 -1.70 -17.07 -16.10
N ASP A 135 -1.13 -15.90 -15.88
CA ASP A 135 -1.81 -14.87 -15.12
C ASP A 135 -1.40 -13.45 -15.54
N LYS A 136 -2.33 -12.55 -15.39
CA LYS A 136 -2.14 -11.10 -15.49
C LYS A 136 -3.22 -10.42 -14.64
N PRO A 137 -2.93 -9.28 -14.00
CA PRO A 137 -3.94 -8.55 -13.26
C PRO A 137 -5.11 -8.08 -14.13
N CYS A 138 -6.34 -8.14 -13.55
CA CYS A 138 -7.55 -7.63 -14.21
C CYS A 138 -7.64 -6.10 -14.17
N PHE A 139 -7.05 -5.46 -13.14
CA PHE A 139 -7.09 -4.02 -12.91
C PHE A 139 -5.68 -3.45 -12.88
N ALA A 140 -5.49 -2.29 -13.52
CA ALA A 140 -4.22 -1.58 -13.47
C ALA A 140 -3.91 -0.99 -12.09
N HIS A 141 -4.93 -0.51 -11.38
CA HIS A 141 -4.82 0.03 -10.02
C HIS A 141 -5.35 -0.99 -9.01
N ARG A 142 -4.49 -1.45 -8.11
CA ARG A 142 -4.80 -2.42 -7.06
C ARG A 142 -4.16 -1.95 -5.77
N GLY A 143 -4.94 -1.32 -4.89
CA GLY A 143 -4.40 -0.63 -3.73
C GLY A 143 -4.98 -1.12 -2.39
N GLY A 144 -4.22 -0.81 -1.35
CA GLY A 144 -4.66 -0.86 0.04
C GLY A 144 -4.24 0.41 0.76
N MET A 145 -5.00 0.81 1.79
CA MET A 145 -4.76 2.01 2.57
C MET A 145 -4.38 1.65 4.00
N LEU A 146 -3.42 2.39 4.57
CA LEU A 146 -3.08 2.35 5.98
C LEU A 146 -3.22 3.75 6.59
N ASP A 147 -4.07 3.87 7.60
CA ASP A 147 -4.26 5.09 8.38
C ASP A 147 -3.22 5.17 9.51
N SER A 148 -2.15 5.92 9.25
CA SER A 148 -1.15 6.27 10.25
C SER A 148 -1.53 7.54 11.03
N GLY A 149 -2.40 8.36 10.48
CA GLY A 149 -2.88 9.60 11.12
C GLY A 149 -3.59 9.31 12.44
N ARG A 150 -4.59 8.43 12.42
CA ARG A 150 -5.36 8.06 13.61
C ARG A 150 -4.61 7.14 14.55
N HIS A 151 -3.77 6.24 14.02
CA HIS A 151 -2.87 5.39 14.82
C HIS A 151 -1.48 5.34 14.19
N PHE A 152 -0.45 5.71 14.96
CA PHE A 152 0.93 5.63 14.46
C PHE A 152 1.41 4.18 14.41
N TRP A 153 1.89 3.77 13.26
CA TRP A 153 2.51 2.47 12.99
C TRP A 153 4.02 2.66 12.82
N THR A 154 4.82 1.81 13.43
CA THR A 154 6.28 1.85 13.26
C THR A 154 6.67 1.55 11.80
N VAL A 155 7.89 1.94 11.41
CA VAL A 155 8.43 1.65 10.07
C VAL A 155 8.38 0.15 9.74
N ASP A 156 8.68 -0.71 10.72
CA ASP A 156 8.62 -2.17 10.54
C ASP A 156 7.19 -2.68 10.30
N GLU A 157 6.20 -2.10 10.97
CA GLU A 157 4.79 -2.44 10.75
C GLU A 157 4.30 -1.97 9.38
N VAL A 158 4.73 -0.77 8.95
CA VAL A 158 4.44 -0.26 7.59
C VAL A 158 5.07 -1.16 6.53
N LYS A 159 6.33 -1.60 6.70
CA LYS A 159 6.97 -2.56 5.79
C LYS A 159 6.25 -3.90 5.77
N ARG A 160 5.79 -4.40 6.92
CA ARG A 160 4.97 -5.62 6.98
C ARG A 160 3.65 -5.46 6.22
N PHE A 161 3.02 -4.28 6.30
CA PHE A 161 1.83 -3.99 5.49
C PHE A 161 2.13 -4.01 3.99
N ILE A 162 3.26 -3.42 3.58
CA ILE A 162 3.75 -3.47 2.18
C ILE A 162 3.99 -4.92 1.74
N ASP A 163 4.56 -5.79 2.59
CA ASP A 163 4.76 -7.21 2.28
C ASP A 163 3.44 -7.95 2.06
N ILE A 164 2.39 -7.62 2.83
CA ILE A 164 1.04 -8.17 2.65
C ILE A 164 0.46 -7.72 1.30
N LEU A 165 0.56 -6.43 0.95
CA LEU A 165 0.13 -5.92 -0.34
C LEU A 165 0.86 -6.63 -1.48
N ALA A 166 2.18 -6.75 -1.38
CA ALA A 166 3.05 -7.41 -2.36
C ALA A 166 2.67 -8.88 -2.58
N MET A 167 2.46 -9.63 -1.49
CA MET A 167 2.06 -11.05 -1.55
C MET A 167 0.75 -11.24 -2.33
N HIS A 168 -0.16 -10.27 -2.26
CA HIS A 168 -1.42 -10.27 -3.00
C HIS A 168 -1.36 -9.54 -4.35
N LYS A 169 -0.16 -9.18 -4.83
CA LYS A 169 0.08 -8.51 -6.13
C LYS A 169 -0.62 -7.15 -6.25
N LEU A 170 -0.84 -6.47 -5.11
CA LEU A 170 -1.28 -5.09 -5.11
C LEU A 170 -0.09 -4.19 -5.49
N ASN A 171 -0.35 -3.11 -6.22
CA ASN A 171 0.68 -2.23 -6.76
C ASN A 171 0.60 -0.79 -6.28
N VAL A 172 -0.34 -0.49 -5.38
CA VAL A 172 -0.53 0.83 -4.80
C VAL A 172 -0.69 0.72 -3.29
N PHE A 173 0.06 1.54 -2.57
CA PHE A 173 -0.11 1.77 -1.15
C PHE A 173 -0.57 3.21 -0.92
N HIS A 174 -1.81 3.39 -0.50
CA HIS A 174 -2.33 4.68 -0.05
C HIS A 174 -1.95 4.89 1.41
N TRP A 175 -1.02 5.83 1.68
CA TRP A 175 -0.51 6.08 3.02
C TRP A 175 -1.08 7.37 3.59
N HIS A 176 -2.03 7.24 4.51
CA HIS A 176 -2.71 8.35 5.16
C HIS A 176 -1.86 8.88 6.31
N LEU A 177 -1.24 10.04 6.11
CA LEU A 177 -0.16 10.57 6.95
C LEU A 177 -0.57 11.73 7.85
N SER A 178 -1.72 12.34 7.67
CA SER A 178 -2.17 13.45 8.51
C SER A 178 -3.67 13.37 8.79
N GLU A 179 -4.05 13.67 10.05
CA GLU A 179 -5.39 13.55 10.54
C GLU A 179 -5.62 14.48 11.75
N ASP A 180 -6.88 14.60 12.22
CA ASP A 180 -7.24 15.32 13.45
C ASP A 180 -6.47 14.80 14.68
N GLN A 181 -6.19 13.48 14.72
CA GLN A 181 -5.58 12.78 15.84
C GLN A 181 -4.05 12.65 15.73
N GLY A 182 -3.47 13.09 14.62
CA GLY A 182 -2.02 13.07 14.48
C GLY A 182 -1.48 13.46 13.11
N TRP A 183 -0.37 14.16 13.12
CA TRP A 183 0.45 14.47 11.96
C TRP A 183 1.68 13.57 11.95
N ARG A 184 1.92 12.79 10.88
CA ARG A 184 2.89 11.69 10.90
C ARG A 184 4.10 11.85 10.00
N ILE A 185 4.21 12.92 9.22
CA ILE A 185 5.34 13.15 8.31
C ILE A 185 6.15 14.38 8.74
N GLU A 186 7.47 14.23 8.82
CA GLU A 186 8.37 15.34 9.08
C GLU A 186 8.35 16.35 7.92
N ILE A 187 8.03 17.61 8.24
CA ILE A 187 8.16 18.77 7.35
C ILE A 187 9.18 19.71 7.98
N LYS A 188 10.37 19.76 7.41
CA LYS A 188 11.50 20.50 8.00
C LYS A 188 11.22 21.99 8.15
N ARG A 189 10.46 22.56 7.23
CA ARG A 189 10.03 23.96 7.28
C ARG A 189 9.04 24.23 8.41
N TYR A 190 8.30 23.22 8.86
CA TYR A 190 7.26 23.35 9.88
C TYR A 190 7.43 22.33 11.01
N PRO A 191 8.45 22.47 11.86
CA PRO A 191 8.82 21.45 12.86
C PRO A 191 7.76 21.22 13.94
N GLU A 192 6.87 22.21 14.21
CA GLU A 192 5.79 22.04 15.19
C GLU A 192 4.78 20.96 14.76
N LEU A 193 4.65 20.67 13.46
CA LEU A 193 3.79 19.59 12.97
C LEU A 193 4.14 18.24 13.59
N THR A 194 5.43 17.97 13.78
CA THR A 194 5.89 16.74 14.43
C THR A 194 6.08 16.93 15.94
N ARG A 195 6.51 18.10 16.40
CA ARG A 195 6.71 18.35 17.84
C ARG A 195 5.40 18.36 18.64
N ILE A 196 4.34 18.97 18.10
CA ILE A 196 3.01 19.09 18.71
C ILE A 196 2.02 18.14 18.03
N GLY A 197 1.89 18.25 16.71
CA GLY A 197 0.84 17.57 15.93
C GLY A 197 0.98 16.05 15.93
N SER A 198 2.15 15.49 16.20
CA SER A 198 2.33 14.04 16.25
C SER A 198 1.87 13.39 17.55
N GLN A 199 1.49 14.17 18.58
CA GLN A 199 1.24 13.68 19.94
C GLN A 199 -0.18 14.02 20.38
N ARG A 200 -0.91 13.04 20.93
CA ARG A 200 -2.15 13.25 21.67
C ARG A 200 -2.03 12.69 23.09
N ARG A 201 -2.70 13.31 24.05
CA ARG A 201 -2.55 12.98 25.48
C ARG A 201 -3.16 11.63 25.87
N GLU A 202 -4.18 11.19 25.16
CA GLU A 202 -4.94 9.98 25.43
C GLU A 202 -5.82 9.61 24.22
N THR A 203 -6.51 8.48 24.28
CA THR A 203 -7.41 8.04 23.19
C THR A 203 -8.74 7.61 23.78
N LEU A 204 -9.86 8.02 23.15
CA LEU A 204 -11.21 7.56 23.47
C LEU A 204 -11.33 6.05 23.28
N ILE A 205 -11.84 5.36 24.30
CA ILE A 205 -12.17 3.92 24.23
C ILE A 205 -13.62 3.77 23.76
N GLY A 206 -13.81 2.97 22.73
CA GLY A 206 -15.15 2.69 22.19
C GLY A 206 -15.64 3.75 21.20
N HIS A 207 -16.95 3.83 21.03
CA HIS A 207 -17.56 4.66 19.98
C HIS A 207 -17.83 6.09 20.47
N TYR A 208 -17.45 7.09 19.69
CA TYR A 208 -17.48 8.53 20.04
C TYR A 208 -18.88 9.08 20.41
N LYS A 209 -19.98 8.42 20.00
CA LYS A 209 -21.35 8.81 20.37
C LYS A 209 -21.85 8.20 21.69
N THR A 210 -21.19 7.16 22.20
CA THR A 210 -21.71 6.36 23.30
C THR A 210 -20.71 6.16 24.44
N SER A 211 -19.47 6.63 24.27
CA SER A 211 -18.42 6.54 25.28
C SER A 211 -17.81 7.90 25.56
N ASP A 212 -17.46 8.14 26.82
CA ASP A 212 -16.66 9.22 27.34
C ASP A 212 -15.45 8.70 28.14
N GLU A 213 -15.14 7.41 28.02
CA GLU A 213 -14.02 6.73 28.66
C GLU A 213 -12.76 6.90 27.82
N TYR A 214 -11.63 7.22 28.44
CA TYR A 214 -10.31 7.40 27.82
C TYR A 214 -9.30 6.43 28.42
N ASP A 215 -8.30 6.04 27.63
CA ASP A 215 -7.23 5.13 28.04
C ASP A 215 -6.18 5.81 28.97
N GLY A 216 -6.20 7.14 29.06
CA GLY A 216 -5.25 7.93 29.85
C GLY A 216 -3.78 7.76 29.42
N LYS A 217 -3.52 7.27 28.18
CA LYS A 217 -2.18 6.99 27.70
C LYS A 217 -1.83 7.92 26.53
N PRO A 218 -0.70 8.62 26.59
CA PRO A 218 -0.20 9.35 25.42
C PRO A 218 0.03 8.42 24.24
N HIS A 219 -0.39 8.86 23.05
CA HIS A 219 -0.14 8.18 21.80
C HIS A 219 0.47 9.14 20.79
N GLY A 220 1.54 8.70 20.12
CA GLY A 220 2.19 9.54 19.13
C GLY A 220 3.33 8.85 18.41
N GLY A 221 3.93 9.60 17.50
CA GLY A 221 5.02 9.19 16.63
C GLY A 221 4.89 9.87 15.26
N TYR A 222 5.97 9.90 14.54
CA TYR A 222 6.03 10.40 13.16
C TYR A 222 7.18 9.72 12.42
N TYR A 223 7.19 9.85 11.12
CA TYR A 223 8.26 9.39 10.25
C TYR A 223 9.17 10.55 9.89
N THR A 224 10.46 10.39 10.09
CA THR A 224 11.47 11.28 9.55
C THR A 224 11.51 11.18 8.03
N GLN A 225 12.05 12.19 7.35
CA GLN A 225 12.18 12.13 5.89
C GLN A 225 13.09 10.98 5.42
N ASP A 226 14.05 10.56 6.24
CA ASP A 226 14.91 9.42 5.91
C ASP A 226 14.17 8.10 6.05
N GLU A 227 13.33 7.93 7.07
CA GLU A 227 12.43 6.78 7.21
C GLU A 227 11.39 6.71 6.08
N ILE A 228 10.84 7.86 5.64
CA ILE A 228 9.96 7.90 4.46
C ILE A 228 10.70 7.41 3.22
N ARG A 229 11.93 7.89 2.95
CA ARG A 229 12.74 7.42 1.81
C ARG A 229 13.02 5.93 1.88
N GLU A 230 13.31 5.41 3.07
CA GLU A 230 13.51 3.98 3.30
C GLU A 230 12.26 3.17 2.96
N VAL A 231 11.09 3.60 3.41
CA VAL A 231 9.80 2.94 3.12
C VAL A 231 9.46 3.02 1.62
N VAL A 232 9.69 4.16 0.98
CA VAL A 232 9.46 4.35 -0.47
C VAL A 232 10.37 3.42 -1.28
N ALA A 233 11.64 3.33 -0.93
CA ALA A 233 12.57 2.41 -1.60
C ALA A 233 12.17 0.95 -1.40
N TYR A 234 11.76 0.58 -0.19
CA TYR A 234 11.29 -0.77 0.14
C TYR A 234 10.05 -1.18 -0.65
N ALA A 235 9.09 -0.26 -0.83
CA ALA A 235 7.89 -0.47 -1.63
C ALA A 235 8.22 -0.61 -3.12
N ALA A 236 9.10 0.26 -3.64
CA ALA A 236 9.52 0.24 -5.04
C ALA A 236 10.17 -1.09 -5.44
N GLU A 237 10.97 -1.71 -4.56
CA GLU A 237 11.55 -3.05 -4.79
C GLU A 237 10.48 -4.16 -4.89
N ARG A 238 9.27 -3.91 -4.36
CA ARG A 238 8.10 -4.79 -4.41
C ARG A 238 7.07 -4.39 -5.45
N CYS A 239 7.46 -3.47 -6.36
CA CYS A 239 6.60 -2.94 -7.42
C CYS A 239 5.34 -2.24 -6.89
N ILE A 240 5.43 -1.57 -5.74
CA ILE A 240 4.34 -0.82 -5.11
C ILE A 240 4.69 0.66 -5.16
N ASP A 241 3.78 1.46 -5.75
CA ASP A 241 3.80 2.92 -5.69
C ASP A 241 3.10 3.41 -4.42
N ILE A 242 3.69 4.37 -3.70
CA ILE A 242 3.09 4.95 -2.51
C ILE A 242 2.44 6.27 -2.85
N ILE A 243 1.12 6.35 -2.70
CA ILE A 243 0.33 7.58 -2.78
C ILE A 243 0.21 8.16 -1.36
N PRO A 244 0.93 9.24 -1.02
CA PRO A 244 0.77 9.87 0.29
C PRO A 244 -0.51 10.68 0.34
N GLU A 245 -1.16 10.71 1.52
CA GLU A 245 -2.29 11.58 1.77
C GLU A 245 -1.95 12.63 2.83
N ILE A 246 -2.23 13.90 2.47
CA ILE A 246 -2.18 15.06 3.34
C ILE A 246 -3.58 15.69 3.33
N GLU A 247 -4.27 15.58 4.44
CA GLU A 247 -5.64 16.04 4.61
C GLU A 247 -5.80 17.55 4.56
N LEU A 248 -6.74 17.99 3.74
CA LEU A 248 -7.16 19.39 3.62
C LEU A 248 -8.58 19.49 3.02
N PRO A 249 -9.40 20.49 3.37
CA PRO A 249 -9.19 21.47 4.44
C PRO A 249 -9.72 21.00 5.80
N GLY A 250 -10.46 19.88 5.85
CA GLY A 250 -10.87 19.15 7.06
C GLY A 250 -9.76 18.31 7.64
N HIS A 251 -10.08 17.50 8.66
CA HIS A 251 -9.15 16.55 9.29
C HIS A 251 -7.77 17.14 9.64
N SER A 252 -7.75 18.41 10.06
CA SER A 252 -6.53 19.21 10.17
C SER A 252 -6.21 19.66 11.61
N MET A 253 -6.87 19.08 12.64
CA MET A 253 -6.67 19.54 14.03
C MET A 253 -5.24 19.41 14.52
N ALA A 254 -4.50 18.38 14.08
CA ALA A 254 -3.09 18.26 14.42
C ALA A 254 -2.26 19.41 13.83
N ALA A 255 -2.54 19.81 12.60
CA ALA A 255 -1.91 20.98 11.98
C ALA A 255 -2.35 22.30 12.65
N LEU A 256 -3.63 22.43 13.01
CA LEU A 256 -4.17 23.59 13.71
C LEU A 256 -3.59 23.73 15.12
N ALA A 257 -3.43 22.64 15.86
CA ALA A 257 -2.78 22.63 17.16
C ALA A 257 -1.31 23.06 17.07
N SER A 258 -0.63 22.67 15.99
CA SER A 258 0.76 23.03 15.73
C SER A 258 0.91 24.51 15.32
N TYR A 259 0.01 25.00 14.48
CA TYR A 259 0.01 26.34 13.91
C TYR A 259 -1.38 26.98 13.95
N PRO A 260 -1.81 27.53 15.11
CA PRO A 260 -3.18 28.02 15.29
C PRO A 260 -3.64 29.12 14.31
N TRP A 261 -2.70 29.83 13.71
CA TRP A 261 -3.01 30.84 12.69
C TRP A 261 -3.58 30.27 11.39
N LEU A 262 -3.48 28.92 11.17
CA LEU A 262 -4.08 28.25 10.01
C LEU A 262 -5.62 28.17 10.12
N GLY A 263 -6.17 28.15 11.32
CA GLY A 263 -7.62 28.04 11.53
C GLY A 263 -8.35 29.38 11.54
N CYS A 264 -9.65 29.34 11.30
CA CYS A 264 -10.49 30.54 11.25
C CYS A 264 -10.53 31.30 12.57
N THR A 265 -10.55 30.62 13.71
CA THR A 265 -10.61 31.20 15.07
C THR A 265 -9.23 31.52 15.65
N LYS A 266 -8.16 31.03 15.02
CA LYS A 266 -6.76 31.18 15.48
C LYS A 266 -6.48 30.53 16.84
N GLY A 267 -7.28 29.53 17.20
CA GLY A 267 -7.12 28.75 18.43
C GLY A 267 -7.67 29.35 19.70
N PRO A 268 -7.31 28.77 20.87
CA PRO A 268 -6.40 27.63 20.99
C PRO A 268 -7.00 26.34 20.41
N TYR A 269 -6.11 25.43 19.92
CA TYR A 269 -6.49 24.11 19.40
C TYR A 269 -5.65 23.05 20.08
N GLU A 270 -6.19 21.82 20.16
CA GLU A 270 -5.51 20.63 20.66
C GLU A 270 -5.61 19.51 19.65
N VAL A 271 -4.59 18.63 19.62
CA VAL A 271 -4.65 17.37 18.87
C VAL A 271 -5.80 16.52 19.43
N ARG A 272 -6.66 16.00 18.57
CA ARG A 272 -7.86 15.29 19.02
C ARG A 272 -7.53 13.96 19.69
N THR A 273 -8.32 13.68 20.71
CA THR A 273 -8.28 12.41 21.46
C THR A 273 -9.48 11.52 21.13
N THR A 274 -10.43 12.04 20.35
CA THR A 274 -11.68 11.35 19.96
C THR A 274 -11.71 11.05 18.48
N TRP A 275 -12.45 10.02 18.12
CA TRP A 275 -12.82 9.71 16.74
C TRP A 275 -13.87 10.72 16.24
N TYR A 276 -14.10 10.77 14.94
CA TYR A 276 -14.99 11.70 14.25
C TYR A 276 -14.29 13.02 13.89
N TYR A 277 -14.83 13.74 12.91
CA TYR A 277 -14.25 14.98 12.40
C TYR A 277 -14.45 16.18 13.33
N SER A 278 -13.60 17.19 13.19
CA SER A 278 -13.70 18.48 13.88
C SER A 278 -14.54 19.47 13.08
N SER A 279 -15.21 20.41 13.77
CA SER A 279 -15.77 21.59 13.12
C SER A 279 -14.72 22.66 12.77
N ASP A 280 -13.52 22.58 13.32
CA ASP A 280 -12.41 23.46 12.98
C ASP A 280 -11.62 22.88 11.81
N VAL A 281 -11.44 23.71 10.79
CA VAL A 281 -10.84 23.38 9.51
C VAL A 281 -9.84 24.47 9.10
N LEU A 282 -8.99 24.22 8.12
CA LEU A 282 -8.10 25.23 7.56
C LEU A 282 -8.88 26.45 7.02
N CYS A 283 -8.36 27.64 7.25
CA CYS A 283 -9.00 28.88 6.82
C CYS A 283 -8.81 29.09 5.32
N ALA A 284 -9.88 28.92 4.52
CA ALA A 284 -9.85 29.12 3.08
C ALA A 284 -9.73 30.60 2.64
N GLY A 285 -9.88 31.54 3.59
CA GLY A 285 -9.85 32.98 3.31
C GLY A 285 -8.46 33.60 3.23
N ARG A 286 -7.44 32.94 3.78
CA ARG A 286 -6.08 33.51 3.91
C ARG A 286 -5.10 32.93 2.91
N GLU A 287 -4.26 33.78 2.31
CA GLU A 287 -3.18 33.33 1.43
C GLU A 287 -2.13 32.51 2.19
N THR A 288 -1.83 32.86 3.44
CA THR A 288 -0.87 32.15 4.27
C THR A 288 -1.22 30.68 4.48
N THR A 289 -2.51 30.31 4.44
CA THR A 289 -2.94 28.91 4.48
C THR A 289 -2.49 28.16 3.23
N PHE A 290 -2.64 28.76 2.06
CA PHE A 290 -2.19 28.15 0.79
C PHE A 290 -0.66 28.09 0.72
N GLU A 291 0.04 29.14 1.13
CA GLU A 291 1.50 29.15 1.22
C GLU A 291 2.02 28.04 2.15
N PHE A 292 1.34 27.81 3.27
CA PHE A 292 1.68 26.71 4.17
C PHE A 292 1.52 25.35 3.43
N LEU A 293 0.37 25.12 2.80
CA LEU A 293 0.11 23.86 2.08
C LEU A 293 1.06 23.64 0.91
N GLU A 294 1.33 24.67 0.13
CA GLU A 294 2.28 24.62 -0.98
C GLU A 294 3.70 24.29 -0.50
N ASN A 295 4.12 24.82 0.65
CA ASN A 295 5.39 24.48 1.27
C ASN A 295 5.43 23.04 1.81
N VAL A 296 4.36 22.56 2.45
CA VAL A 296 4.23 21.17 2.89
C VAL A 296 4.28 20.24 1.69
N LEU A 297 3.48 20.48 0.68
CA LEU A 297 3.43 19.65 -0.52
C LEU A 297 4.75 19.67 -1.30
N THR A 298 5.51 20.78 -1.27
CA THR A 298 6.87 20.84 -1.86
C THR A 298 7.79 19.79 -1.24
N GLU A 299 7.78 19.61 0.08
CA GLU A 299 8.58 18.57 0.73
C GLU A 299 8.02 17.17 0.46
N VAL A 300 6.69 17.01 0.46
CA VAL A 300 6.01 15.73 0.17
C VAL A 300 6.35 15.22 -1.24
N ILE A 301 6.21 16.06 -2.28
CA ILE A 301 6.53 15.62 -3.66
C ILE A 301 8.03 15.35 -3.88
N GLY A 302 8.88 15.89 -3.01
CA GLY A 302 10.32 15.58 -3.00
C GLY A 302 10.65 14.22 -2.36
N LEU A 303 9.73 13.66 -1.56
CA LEU A 303 9.91 12.37 -0.88
C LEU A 303 9.23 11.22 -1.62
N PHE A 304 8.09 11.48 -2.26
CA PHE A 304 7.28 10.47 -2.95
C PHE A 304 7.38 10.64 -4.47
N PRO A 305 7.85 9.62 -5.20
CA PRO A 305 7.94 9.66 -6.66
C PRO A 305 6.59 9.48 -7.35
N SER A 306 5.55 9.06 -6.63
CA SER A 306 4.21 8.83 -7.18
C SER A 306 3.69 10.01 -7.99
N LYS A 307 3.03 9.71 -9.09
CA LYS A 307 2.31 10.70 -9.88
C LYS A 307 1.17 11.34 -9.09
N TYR A 308 0.57 10.58 -8.18
CA TYR A 308 -0.62 10.95 -7.44
C TYR A 308 -0.27 11.40 -6.02
N ILE A 309 -0.92 12.49 -5.59
CA ILE A 309 -0.91 12.97 -4.20
C ILE A 309 -2.37 13.07 -3.76
N HIS A 310 -2.76 12.31 -2.76
CA HIS A 310 -4.09 12.39 -2.20
C HIS A 310 -4.18 13.58 -1.23
N VAL A 311 -5.20 14.40 -1.40
CA VAL A 311 -5.37 15.64 -0.61
C VAL A 311 -6.59 15.60 0.31
N GLY A 312 -7.21 14.44 0.49
CA GLY A 312 -8.42 14.28 1.28
C GLY A 312 -9.60 15.04 0.67
N GLY A 313 -10.24 15.85 1.50
CA GLY A 313 -11.32 16.76 1.08
C GLY A 313 -12.69 16.37 1.62
N ASP A 314 -12.78 15.25 2.31
CA ASP A 314 -14.02 14.78 2.92
C ASP A 314 -14.33 15.47 4.25
N GLU A 315 -15.52 15.25 4.74
CA GLU A 315 -16.03 15.67 6.06
C GLU A 315 -15.62 17.09 6.51
N CYS A 316 -15.60 18.07 5.58
CA CYS A 316 -15.21 19.44 5.86
C CYS A 316 -16.42 20.28 6.28
N PRO A 317 -16.67 20.53 7.59
CA PRO A 317 -17.81 21.34 8.04
C PRO A 317 -17.63 22.82 7.69
N LYS A 318 -18.72 23.45 7.26
CA LYS A 318 -18.73 24.84 6.78
C LYS A 318 -18.96 25.87 7.88
N VAL A 319 -19.23 25.43 9.11
CA VAL A 319 -19.64 26.33 10.21
C VAL A 319 -18.61 27.43 10.51
N ARG A 320 -17.31 27.09 10.45
CA ARG A 320 -16.25 28.09 10.68
C ARG A 320 -16.12 29.07 9.53
N TRP A 321 -16.23 28.60 8.30
CA TRP A 321 -16.14 29.46 7.12
C TRP A 321 -17.30 30.46 7.03
N LYS A 322 -18.52 30.04 7.41
CA LYS A 322 -19.69 30.91 7.49
C LYS A 322 -19.48 32.11 8.41
N ALA A 323 -18.81 31.89 9.54
CA ALA A 323 -18.54 32.93 10.53
C ALA A 323 -17.22 33.67 10.29
N CYS A 324 -16.34 33.21 9.42
CA CYS A 324 -14.99 33.76 9.24
C CYS A 324 -15.00 34.95 8.26
N PRO A 325 -14.62 36.18 8.71
CA PRO A 325 -14.57 37.33 7.83
C PRO A 325 -13.63 37.18 6.63
N ASP A 326 -12.50 36.45 6.82
CA ASP A 326 -11.54 36.20 5.75
C ASP A 326 -12.12 35.27 4.68
N CYS A 327 -12.80 34.18 5.09
CA CYS A 327 -13.48 33.28 4.17
C CYS A 327 -14.59 33.99 3.40
N GLN A 328 -15.43 34.77 4.09
CA GLN A 328 -16.51 35.53 3.45
C GLN A 328 -15.98 36.60 2.50
N ARG A 329 -14.83 37.23 2.81
CA ARG A 329 -14.16 38.16 1.90
C ARG A 329 -13.65 37.47 0.66
N ARG A 330 -13.05 36.26 0.82
CA ARG A 330 -12.61 35.39 -0.31
C ARG A 330 -13.78 35.07 -1.22
N MET A 331 -14.89 34.59 -0.67
CA MET A 331 -16.08 34.24 -1.43
C MET A 331 -16.57 35.41 -2.28
N ARG A 332 -16.68 36.61 -1.70
CA ARG A 332 -17.07 37.80 -2.46
C ARG A 332 -16.09 38.17 -3.57
N ARG A 333 -14.78 38.06 -3.29
CA ARG A 333 -13.73 38.39 -4.26
C ARG A 333 -13.72 37.43 -5.45
N GLU A 334 -13.92 36.15 -5.19
CA GLU A 334 -13.89 35.09 -6.21
C GLU A 334 -15.28 34.83 -6.84
N GLY A 335 -16.34 35.50 -6.39
CA GLY A 335 -17.70 35.31 -6.89
C GLY A 335 -18.31 33.94 -6.54
N LEU A 336 -17.91 33.36 -5.39
CA LEU A 336 -18.38 32.05 -4.94
C LEU A 336 -19.75 32.16 -4.27
N ALA A 337 -20.68 31.27 -4.64
CA ALA A 337 -22.05 31.31 -4.21
C ALA A 337 -22.27 30.96 -2.73
N ASP A 338 -21.49 29.98 -2.23
CA ASP A 338 -21.59 29.42 -0.88
C ASP A 338 -20.29 28.79 -0.42
N GLU A 339 -20.27 28.20 0.76
CA GLU A 339 -19.09 27.54 1.34
C GLU A 339 -18.74 26.20 0.67
N ASP A 340 -19.64 25.58 -0.06
CA ASP A 340 -19.34 24.39 -0.87
C ASP A 340 -18.55 24.80 -2.12
N ALA A 341 -18.93 25.93 -2.75
CA ALA A 341 -18.13 26.55 -3.80
C ALA A 341 -16.75 27.01 -3.28
N LEU A 342 -16.66 27.48 -2.02
CA LEU A 342 -15.39 27.82 -1.40
C LEU A 342 -14.51 26.58 -1.19
N GLN A 343 -15.06 25.41 -0.82
CA GLN A 343 -14.32 24.17 -0.75
C GLN A 343 -13.81 23.74 -2.12
N SER A 344 -14.66 23.81 -3.14
CA SER A 344 -14.27 23.53 -4.53
C SER A 344 -13.11 24.44 -4.97
N TYR A 345 -13.23 25.75 -4.68
CA TYR A 345 -12.13 26.70 -4.93
C TYR A 345 -10.84 26.29 -4.24
N PHE A 346 -10.92 25.88 -2.95
CA PHE A 346 -9.75 25.46 -2.16
C PHE A 346 -9.05 24.26 -2.79
N VAL A 347 -9.80 23.20 -3.08
CA VAL A 347 -9.25 21.97 -3.66
C VAL A 347 -8.69 22.24 -5.06
N CYS A 348 -9.44 22.93 -5.94
CA CYS A 348 -8.98 23.27 -7.29
C CYS A 348 -7.70 24.13 -7.29
N ARG A 349 -7.49 24.95 -6.27
CA ARG A 349 -6.26 25.74 -6.17
C ARG A 349 -5.05 24.86 -5.86
N ILE A 350 -5.21 23.90 -4.97
CA ILE A 350 -4.15 22.93 -4.64
C ILE A 350 -3.92 21.99 -5.82
N GLU A 351 -4.96 21.49 -6.48
CA GLU A 351 -4.88 20.68 -7.69
C GLU A 351 -4.06 21.40 -8.79
N LYS A 352 -4.36 22.68 -9.07
CA LYS A 352 -3.61 23.47 -10.04
C LYS A 352 -2.14 23.61 -9.66
N TRP A 353 -1.85 23.76 -8.38
CA TRP A 353 -0.48 23.82 -7.89
C TRP A 353 0.23 22.47 -8.10
N LEU A 354 -0.42 21.34 -7.75
CA LEU A 354 0.13 19.99 -7.99
C LEU A 354 0.39 19.73 -9.47
N HIS A 355 -0.55 20.07 -10.35
CA HIS A 355 -0.37 19.94 -11.81
C HIS A 355 0.80 20.76 -12.32
N ALA A 356 1.00 21.99 -11.83
CA ALA A 356 2.14 22.83 -12.18
C ALA A 356 3.49 22.21 -11.74
N HIS A 357 3.47 21.29 -10.78
CA HIS A 357 4.62 20.52 -10.29
C HIS A 357 4.68 19.08 -10.84
N GLY A 358 3.89 18.77 -11.87
CA GLY A 358 3.88 17.46 -12.55
C GLY A 358 3.24 16.34 -11.73
N ARG A 359 2.35 16.66 -10.81
CA ARG A 359 1.56 15.70 -10.01
C ARG A 359 0.07 15.79 -10.33
N GLU A 360 -0.64 14.73 -9.99
CA GLU A 360 -2.11 14.63 -10.13
C GLU A 360 -2.78 14.33 -8.80
#